data_a3ac9a7b1b861800ab5bf76691d992fd
#
_entry.id   a3ac9a7b1b861800ab5bf76691d992fd
#
_cell.length_a   1.000
_cell.length_b   1.000
_cell.length_c   1.000
_cell.angle_alpha   90.00
_cell.angle_beta   90.00
_cell.angle_gamma   90.00
#
_symmetry.space_group_name_H-M   'P 1'
#
loop_
_entity.id
_entity.type
_entity.pdbx_description
1 polymer ?
#
loop_
_entity_poly.entity_id
_entity_poly.type
_entity_poly.pdbx_seq_one_letter_code
_entity_poly.pdbx_strand_id
1 'polypeptide(L)'
;TDAVIFALGGAHIELSGDHMLYSEYFPDHKTQMDNGLRKAIVGYYDFMTAYQNLLRDGGKETNVDVSAADPAVSINAWPPRQGAVAAYAKTFDGKEVIQLLNFRQANSMSWRDLDGTMPEPQLLQNLTLRIKTTGMMSKVWTASPDVNGGSPQSLDFHQADGYLTVTLPSLKYWTMLVLER
;
A
#
# COMPACT_ATOMS: atom_id res chain seq x y z
N THR A 1 -8.52 -1.92 -5.82
CA THR A 1 -8.49 -3.40 -5.77
C THR A 1 -7.06 -3.90 -5.66
N ASP A 2 -6.19 -3.73 -6.68
CA ASP A 2 -4.85 -4.35 -6.77
C ASP A 2 -3.92 -3.96 -5.62
N ALA A 3 -3.93 -2.69 -5.20
CA ALA A 3 -3.17 -2.23 -4.04
C ALA A 3 -3.45 -3.08 -2.79
N VAL A 4 -4.71 -3.40 -2.54
CA VAL A 4 -5.13 -4.23 -1.40
C VAL A 4 -4.69 -5.67 -1.57
N ILE A 5 -4.97 -6.27 -2.72
CA ILE A 5 -4.68 -7.68 -2.99
C ILE A 5 -3.17 -7.94 -2.89
N PHE A 6 -2.36 -7.11 -3.53
CA PHE A 6 -0.91 -7.30 -3.55
C PHE A 6 -0.24 -6.94 -2.23
N ALA A 7 -0.71 -5.90 -1.53
CA ALA A 7 -0.22 -5.55 -0.19
C ALA A 7 -0.42 -6.69 0.83
N LEU A 8 -1.50 -7.45 0.69
CA LEU A 8 -1.80 -8.62 1.53
C LEU A 8 -1.12 -9.91 1.03
N GLY A 9 -0.34 -9.85 -0.05
CA GLY A 9 0.36 -10.99 -0.63
C GLY A 9 -0.50 -11.87 -1.53
N GLY A 10 -1.67 -11.41 -1.91
CA GLY A 10 -2.52 -12.07 -2.88
C GLY A 10 -1.99 -11.93 -4.31
N ALA A 11 -2.58 -12.68 -5.23
CA ALA A 11 -2.35 -12.55 -6.66
C ALA A 11 -3.68 -12.24 -7.35
N HIS A 12 -3.64 -11.33 -8.30
CA HIS A 12 -4.77 -10.93 -9.11
C HIS A 12 -4.33 -10.83 -10.56
N ILE A 13 -5.15 -11.28 -11.49
CA ILE A 13 -4.86 -11.19 -12.93
C ILE A 13 -5.99 -10.41 -13.58
N GLU A 14 -5.62 -9.31 -14.20
CA GLU A 14 -6.50 -8.55 -15.08
C GLU A 14 -6.50 -9.18 -16.47
N LEU A 15 -7.56 -9.90 -16.79
CA LEU A 15 -7.73 -10.52 -18.10
C LEU A 15 -8.81 -9.79 -18.89
N SER A 16 -8.41 -9.15 -19.97
CA SER A 16 -9.34 -8.59 -20.91
C SER A 16 -8.78 -8.66 -22.33
N GLY A 17 -9.57 -9.17 -23.27
CA GLY A 17 -9.25 -9.07 -24.69
C GLY A 17 -9.19 -7.61 -25.10
N ASP A 18 -8.19 -7.21 -25.88
CA ASP A 18 -8.05 -5.85 -26.42
C ASP A 18 -8.10 -4.73 -25.35
N HIS A 19 -7.62 -5.02 -24.14
CA HIS A 19 -7.63 -4.07 -23.00
C HIS A 19 -9.06 -3.60 -22.59
N MET A 20 -10.05 -4.45 -22.77
CA MET A 20 -11.43 -4.17 -22.36
C MET A 20 -11.59 -4.37 -20.85
N LEU A 21 -12.47 -3.61 -20.23
CA LEU A 21 -12.91 -3.79 -18.85
C LEU A 21 -14.28 -4.47 -18.84
N TYR A 22 -14.46 -5.45 -17.95
CA TYR A 22 -15.71 -6.16 -17.79
C TYR A 22 -16.21 -6.05 -16.36
N SER A 23 -17.48 -5.75 -16.21
CA SER A 23 -18.17 -5.80 -14.91
C SER A 23 -18.90 -7.12 -14.69
N GLU A 24 -19.20 -7.82 -15.75
CA GLU A 24 -20.02 -9.04 -15.79
C GLU A 24 -19.27 -10.19 -16.46
N TYR A 25 -19.80 -11.41 -16.31
CA TYR A 25 -19.26 -12.62 -16.94
C TYR A 25 -19.27 -12.52 -18.48
N PHE A 26 -20.26 -11.86 -19.04
CA PHE A 26 -20.32 -11.62 -20.48
C PHE A 26 -19.56 -10.35 -20.86
N PRO A 27 -18.70 -10.41 -21.89
CA PRO A 27 -17.90 -9.28 -22.28
C PRO A 27 -18.79 -8.11 -22.74
N ASP A 28 -18.63 -6.98 -22.06
CA ASP A 28 -19.12 -5.69 -22.53
C ASP A 28 -17.95 -4.93 -23.17
N HIS A 29 -17.98 -4.81 -24.50
CA HIS A 29 -16.92 -4.16 -25.27
C HIS A 29 -16.99 -2.63 -25.24
N LYS A 30 -17.83 -2.04 -24.38
CA LYS A 30 -18.01 -0.57 -24.33
C LYS A 30 -16.98 0.14 -23.50
N THR A 31 -16.36 -0.52 -22.53
CA THR A 31 -15.42 0.09 -21.61
C THR A 31 -14.01 -0.41 -21.88
N GLN A 32 -13.07 0.49 -22.12
CA GLN A 32 -11.66 0.18 -22.35
C GLN A 32 -10.77 0.83 -21.29
N MET A 33 -9.68 0.17 -20.97
CA MET A 33 -8.63 0.76 -20.16
C MET A 33 -7.99 1.92 -20.90
N ASP A 34 -7.89 3.07 -20.25
CA ASP A 34 -7.05 4.15 -20.74
C ASP A 34 -5.56 3.81 -20.60
N ASN A 35 -4.70 4.61 -21.21
CA ASN A 35 -3.26 4.39 -21.16
C ASN A 35 -2.67 4.58 -19.76
N GLY A 36 -3.27 5.39 -18.91
CA GLY A 36 -2.87 5.59 -17.52
C GLY A 36 -3.08 4.33 -16.71
N LEU A 37 -4.28 3.74 -16.80
CA LEU A 37 -4.62 2.50 -16.10
C LEU A 37 -3.74 1.32 -16.57
N ARG A 38 -3.51 1.19 -17.89
CA ARG A 38 -2.61 0.14 -18.44
C ARG A 38 -1.21 0.22 -17.83
N LYS A 39 -0.62 1.42 -17.78
CA LYS A 39 0.70 1.65 -17.20
C LYS A 39 0.71 1.37 -15.70
N ALA A 40 -0.33 1.80 -14.99
CA ALA A 40 -0.45 1.56 -13.57
C ALA A 40 -0.51 0.06 -13.25
N ILE A 41 -1.34 -0.71 -13.95
CA ILE A 41 -1.45 -2.16 -13.77
C ILE A 41 -0.10 -2.85 -13.98
N VAL A 42 0.62 -2.53 -15.06
CA VAL A 42 1.97 -3.07 -15.29
C VAL A 42 2.91 -2.73 -14.15
N GLY A 43 2.92 -1.46 -13.69
CA GLY A 43 3.74 -1.04 -12.57
C GLY A 43 3.42 -1.78 -11.26
N TYR A 44 2.16 -2.11 -11.02
CA TYR A 44 1.74 -2.92 -9.87
C TYR A 44 2.20 -4.37 -9.96
N TYR A 45 2.14 -4.99 -11.14
CA TYR A 45 2.67 -6.34 -11.37
C TYR A 45 4.20 -6.40 -11.25
N ASP A 46 4.89 -5.41 -11.80
CA ASP A 46 6.35 -5.28 -11.66
C ASP A 46 6.73 -5.14 -10.20
N PHE A 47 6.02 -4.32 -9.43
CA PHE A 47 6.22 -4.14 -7.99
C PHE A 47 5.97 -5.44 -7.22
N MET A 48 4.85 -6.12 -7.50
CA MET A 48 4.53 -7.41 -6.87
C MET A 48 5.64 -8.44 -7.14
N THR A 49 6.16 -8.49 -8.38
CA THR A 49 7.23 -9.41 -8.76
C THR A 49 8.56 -9.06 -8.09
N ALA A 50 8.91 -7.77 -8.08
CA ALA A 50 10.16 -7.30 -7.48
C ALA A 50 10.24 -7.52 -5.96
N TYR A 51 9.09 -7.44 -5.28
CA TYR A 51 9.00 -7.52 -3.81
C TYR A 51 8.22 -8.75 -3.31
N GLN A 52 8.03 -9.78 -4.12
CA GLN A 52 7.24 -10.95 -3.73
C GLN A 52 7.71 -11.59 -2.43
N ASN A 53 9.02 -11.57 -2.18
CA ASN A 53 9.64 -12.10 -0.95
C ASN A 53 9.29 -11.29 0.32
N LEU A 54 8.79 -10.06 0.19
CA LEU A 54 8.32 -9.22 1.29
C LEU A 54 6.79 -9.11 1.34
N LEU A 55 6.13 -9.48 0.26
CA LEU A 55 4.67 -9.40 0.12
C LEU A 55 4.02 -10.77 0.34
N ARG A 56 4.44 -11.78 -0.43
CA ARG A 56 3.80 -13.08 -0.52
C ARG A 56 4.59 -14.20 0.16
N ASP A 57 5.89 -14.27 -0.12
CA ASP A 57 6.70 -15.44 0.20
C ASP A 57 7.22 -15.40 1.64
N GLY A 58 6.44 -15.90 2.57
CA GLY A 58 6.80 -15.99 3.98
C GLY A 58 6.34 -14.80 4.84
N GLY A 59 7.05 -14.60 5.95
CA GLY A 59 6.64 -13.65 6.98
C GLY A 59 5.46 -14.15 7.81
N LYS A 60 5.29 -13.56 8.98
CA LYS A 60 4.15 -13.81 9.88
C LYS A 60 3.40 -12.51 10.08
N GLU A 61 2.09 -12.55 9.96
CA GLU A 61 1.25 -11.42 10.29
C GLU A 61 1.50 -10.96 11.73
N THR A 62 1.56 -9.67 11.90
CA THR A 62 1.77 -9.04 13.20
C THR A 62 0.91 -7.80 13.36
N ASN A 63 0.56 -7.50 14.60
CA ASN A 63 -0.07 -6.22 14.91
C ASN A 63 1.01 -5.13 14.91
N VAL A 64 0.71 -4.03 14.26
CA VAL A 64 1.55 -2.85 14.26
C VAL A 64 0.80 -1.68 14.88
N ASP A 65 1.49 -0.94 15.76
CA ASP A 65 1.00 0.30 16.34
C ASP A 65 1.64 1.46 15.60
N VAL A 66 0.88 2.06 14.69
CA VAL A 66 1.30 3.18 13.84
C VAL A 66 0.33 4.32 13.99
N SER A 67 0.86 5.51 14.18
CA SER A 67 0.10 6.74 14.19
C SER A 67 0.75 7.80 13.30
N ALA A 68 -0.04 8.75 12.80
CA ALA A 68 0.48 9.92 12.12
C ALA A 68 0.75 11.04 13.15
N ALA A 69 1.79 11.84 12.90
CA ALA A 69 2.04 13.04 13.70
C ALA A 69 0.97 14.10 13.47
N ASP A 70 0.42 14.17 12.25
CA ASP A 70 -0.73 15.01 11.92
C ASP A 70 -2.02 14.37 12.45
N PRO A 71 -2.72 14.98 13.41
CA PRO A 71 -3.96 14.44 13.97
C PRO A 71 -5.12 14.37 12.96
N ALA A 72 -5.03 15.09 11.84
CA ALA A 72 -6.01 15.01 10.75
C ALA A 72 -5.88 13.72 9.92
N VAL A 73 -4.79 12.96 10.09
CA VAL A 73 -4.56 11.68 9.41
C VAL A 73 -4.78 10.53 10.38
N SER A 74 -5.96 9.91 10.31
CA SER A 74 -6.24 8.69 11.08
C SER A 74 -5.56 7.48 10.43
N ILE A 75 -4.87 6.67 11.24
CA ILE A 75 -4.33 5.38 10.85
C ILE A 75 -4.96 4.30 11.72
N ASN A 76 -5.42 3.21 11.10
CA ASN A 76 -5.94 2.06 11.84
C ASN A 76 -5.28 0.76 11.36
N ALA A 77 -5.16 -0.20 12.28
CA ALA A 77 -4.77 -1.55 11.91
C ALA A 77 -5.83 -2.19 10.98
N TRP A 78 -5.40 -3.13 10.14
CA TRP A 78 -6.32 -3.93 9.32
C TRP A 78 -7.41 -4.59 10.17
N PRO A 79 -8.69 -4.66 9.76
CA PRO A 79 -9.25 -4.31 8.46
C PRO A 79 -9.41 -2.80 8.24
N PRO A 80 -9.49 -2.36 6.95
CA PRO A 80 -9.53 -0.96 6.60
C PRO A 80 -10.83 -0.29 7.04
N ARG A 81 -10.76 1.04 7.24
CA ARG A 81 -11.93 1.89 7.54
C ARG A 81 -11.99 3.06 6.57
N GLN A 82 -13.20 3.42 6.21
CA GLN A 82 -13.46 4.61 5.41
C GLN A 82 -12.92 5.87 6.13
N GLY A 83 -12.27 6.74 5.38
CA GLY A 83 -11.71 7.99 5.90
C GLY A 83 -10.33 7.85 6.57
N ALA A 84 -9.72 6.67 6.59
CA ALA A 84 -8.46 6.42 7.27
C ALA A 84 -7.40 5.81 6.33
N VAL A 85 -6.17 5.76 6.81
CA VAL A 85 -5.09 4.92 6.27
C VAL A 85 -5.12 3.60 7.02
N ALA A 86 -5.12 2.48 6.32
CA ALA A 86 -5.03 1.17 6.93
C ALA A 86 -3.57 0.71 6.98
N ALA A 87 -3.15 0.15 8.12
CA ALA A 87 -1.84 -0.46 8.30
C ALA A 87 -1.98 -1.98 8.45
N TYR A 88 -1.21 -2.73 7.66
CA TYR A 88 -1.08 -4.18 7.74
C TYR A 88 0.41 -4.53 7.82
N ALA A 89 0.80 -5.45 8.68
CA ALA A 89 2.21 -5.76 8.84
C ALA A 89 2.51 -7.26 8.87
N LYS A 90 3.72 -7.58 8.39
CA LYS A 90 4.35 -8.89 8.54
C LYS A 90 5.75 -8.74 9.12
N THR A 91 6.14 -9.71 9.94
CA THR A 91 7.53 -9.86 10.40
C THR A 91 8.22 -10.97 9.63
N PHE A 92 9.47 -10.71 9.27
CA PHE A 92 10.43 -11.64 8.69
C PHE A 92 11.64 -11.73 9.62
N ASP A 93 12.61 -12.58 9.28
CA ASP A 93 13.88 -12.61 10.00
C ASP A 93 14.62 -11.27 9.83
N GLY A 94 14.80 -10.56 10.94
CA GLY A 94 15.44 -9.24 10.97
C GLY A 94 14.66 -8.10 10.32
N LYS A 95 13.41 -8.30 9.86
CA LYS A 95 12.63 -7.25 9.17
C LYS A 95 11.19 -7.20 9.64
N GLU A 96 10.63 -6.00 9.62
CA GLU A 96 9.21 -5.74 9.73
C GLU A 96 8.75 -4.96 8.49
N VAL A 97 7.73 -5.46 7.83
CA VAL A 97 7.18 -4.88 6.60
C VAL A 97 5.77 -4.38 6.90
N ILE A 98 5.57 -3.09 6.73
CA ILE A 98 4.30 -2.41 7.01
C ILE A 98 3.72 -1.92 5.68
N GLN A 99 2.52 -2.37 5.37
CA GLN A 99 1.75 -1.93 4.21
C GLN A 99 0.81 -0.81 4.64
N LEU A 100 0.90 0.33 4.01
CA LEU A 100 0.02 1.47 4.25
C LEU A 100 -0.89 1.67 3.04
N LEU A 101 -2.20 1.57 3.27
CA LEU A 101 -3.23 1.65 2.24
C LEU A 101 -4.15 2.84 2.52
N ASN A 102 -4.32 3.73 1.55
CA ASN A 102 -5.02 5.00 1.72
C ASN A 102 -6.50 4.90 1.34
N PHE A 103 -7.37 4.91 2.35
CA PHE A 103 -8.83 4.92 2.20
C PHE A 103 -9.48 6.26 2.61
N ARG A 104 -8.69 7.33 2.69
CA ARG A 104 -9.17 8.61 3.26
C ARG A 104 -10.35 9.23 2.51
N GLN A 105 -10.43 9.05 1.20
CA GLN A 105 -11.54 9.55 0.38
C GLN A 105 -12.47 8.45 -0.13
N ALA A 106 -12.29 7.22 0.34
CA ALA A 106 -13.18 6.15 -0.06
C ALA A 106 -14.63 6.49 0.32
N ASN A 107 -15.52 6.45 -0.66
CA ASN A 107 -16.96 6.65 -0.46
C ASN A 107 -17.68 5.33 -0.13
N SER A 108 -16.98 4.22 -0.26
CA SER A 108 -17.46 2.87 0.04
C SER A 108 -16.28 2.00 0.47
N MET A 109 -16.54 0.97 1.26
CA MET A 109 -15.58 -0.09 1.57
C MET A 109 -15.74 -1.32 0.65
N SER A 110 -16.55 -1.23 -0.37
CA SER A 110 -16.56 -2.18 -1.47
C SER A 110 -15.28 -2.01 -2.29
N TRP A 111 -14.49 -3.07 -2.43
CA TRP A 111 -13.26 -3.02 -3.23
C TRP A 111 -13.52 -3.10 -4.72
N ARG A 112 -14.73 -3.45 -5.10
CA ARG A 112 -15.22 -3.37 -6.47
C ARG A 112 -15.86 -2.00 -6.69
N ASP A 113 -15.30 -1.22 -7.58
CA ASP A 113 -15.90 0.03 -8.05
C ASP A 113 -16.62 -0.24 -9.37
N LEU A 114 -17.74 -0.97 -9.28
CA LEU A 114 -18.51 -1.40 -10.45
C LEU A 114 -19.05 -0.23 -11.28
N ASP A 115 -19.32 0.89 -10.62
CA ASP A 115 -19.91 2.07 -11.23
C ASP A 115 -18.88 3.16 -11.55
N GLY A 116 -17.59 2.94 -11.24
CA GLY A 116 -16.53 3.92 -11.44
C GLY A 116 -16.71 5.19 -10.61
N THR A 117 -17.30 5.08 -9.42
CA THR A 117 -17.68 6.24 -8.58
C THR A 117 -16.72 6.47 -7.40
N MET A 118 -15.79 5.56 -7.17
CA MET A 118 -14.83 5.70 -6.07
C MET A 118 -13.81 6.80 -6.42
N PRO A 119 -13.72 7.87 -5.61
CA PRO A 119 -12.78 8.95 -5.88
C PRO A 119 -11.34 8.49 -5.72
N GLU A 120 -10.43 9.10 -6.47
CA GLU A 120 -9.00 8.92 -6.22
C GLU A 120 -8.65 9.33 -4.79
N PRO A 121 -7.81 8.57 -4.08
CA PRO A 121 -7.36 8.97 -2.76
C PRO A 121 -6.53 10.24 -2.83
N GLN A 122 -6.72 11.11 -1.84
CA GLN A 122 -5.88 12.29 -1.68
C GLN A 122 -4.44 11.88 -1.48
N LEU A 123 -3.55 12.43 -2.29
CA LEU A 123 -2.11 12.25 -2.10
C LEU A 123 -1.69 12.87 -0.76
N LEU A 124 -1.15 12.06 0.12
CA LEU A 124 -0.49 12.51 1.34
C LEU A 124 1.00 12.72 1.02
N GLN A 125 1.53 13.87 1.36
CA GLN A 125 2.95 14.21 1.20
C GLN A 125 3.57 14.49 2.58
N ASN A 126 4.83 14.12 2.73
CA ASN A 126 5.60 14.32 3.96
C ASN A 126 4.87 13.79 5.20
N LEU A 127 4.32 12.58 5.09
CA LEU A 127 3.57 11.95 6.17
C LEU A 127 4.52 11.43 7.25
N THR A 128 4.62 12.14 8.36
CA THR A 128 5.41 11.72 9.52
C THR A 128 4.62 10.68 10.32
N LEU A 129 5.23 9.51 10.48
CA LEU A 129 4.70 8.37 11.22
C LEU A 129 5.45 8.17 12.51
N ARG A 130 4.74 7.74 13.54
CA ARG A 130 5.26 7.25 14.79
C ARG A 130 4.87 5.78 14.93
N ILE A 131 5.86 4.90 15.02
CA ILE A 131 5.69 3.44 14.96
C ILE A 131 6.28 2.86 16.24
N LYS A 132 5.49 2.06 16.96
CA LYS A 132 6.00 1.33 18.11
C LYS A 132 6.87 0.18 17.62
N THR A 133 8.11 0.10 18.12
CA THR A 133 9.08 -0.90 17.69
C THR A 133 9.67 -1.65 18.88
N THR A 134 10.05 -2.91 18.63
CA THR A 134 10.79 -3.73 19.58
C THR A 134 12.24 -3.91 19.07
N GLY A 135 13.21 -3.44 19.81
CA GLY A 135 14.62 -3.47 19.42
C GLY A 135 15.03 -2.27 18.55
N MET A 136 16.35 -2.18 18.31
CA MET A 136 16.93 -1.10 17.52
C MET A 136 16.85 -1.43 16.03
N MET A 137 16.48 -0.44 15.23
CA MET A 137 16.48 -0.55 13.78
C MET A 137 17.79 0.00 13.22
N SER A 138 18.36 -0.69 12.24
CA SER A 138 19.57 -0.29 11.53
C SER A 138 19.30 0.47 10.25
N LYS A 139 18.13 0.18 9.63
CA LYS A 139 17.74 0.77 8.35
C LYS A 139 16.24 0.87 8.23
N VAL A 140 15.78 1.95 7.60
CA VAL A 140 14.39 2.17 7.21
C VAL A 140 14.35 2.58 5.74
N TRP A 141 13.46 1.96 4.98
CA TRP A 141 13.26 2.31 3.59
C TRP A 141 11.80 2.08 3.15
N THR A 142 11.43 2.71 2.08
CA THR A 142 10.09 2.64 1.52
C THR A 142 10.12 2.34 0.03
N ALA A 143 9.07 1.75 -0.48
CA ALA A 143 8.80 1.60 -1.91
C ALA A 143 7.29 1.65 -2.16
N SER A 144 6.89 2.16 -3.32
CA SER A 144 5.49 2.29 -3.70
C SER A 144 5.34 2.09 -5.19
N PRO A 145 4.36 1.31 -5.67
CA PRO A 145 4.09 1.20 -7.10
C PRO A 145 3.56 2.51 -7.71
N ASP A 146 3.08 3.42 -6.85
CA ASP A 146 2.52 4.72 -7.26
C ASP A 146 3.59 5.77 -7.59
N VAL A 147 4.85 5.54 -7.20
CA VAL A 147 5.95 6.51 -7.35
C VAL A 147 7.26 5.85 -7.75
N ASN A 148 8.07 6.56 -8.54
CA ASN A 148 9.43 6.17 -8.94
C ASN A 148 9.54 4.73 -9.51
N GLY A 149 8.50 4.24 -10.17
CA GLY A 149 8.49 2.88 -10.74
C GLY A 149 8.69 1.78 -9.69
N GLY A 150 8.31 2.03 -8.45
CA GLY A 150 8.46 1.07 -7.35
C GLY A 150 9.87 0.95 -6.77
N SER A 151 10.80 1.82 -7.16
CA SER A 151 12.19 1.78 -6.67
C SER A 151 12.28 2.06 -5.17
N PRO A 152 13.14 1.34 -4.42
CA PRO A 152 13.29 1.55 -2.99
C PRO A 152 13.98 2.88 -2.70
N GLN A 153 13.55 3.55 -1.62
CA GLN A 153 14.12 4.78 -1.12
C GLN A 153 14.46 4.63 0.37
N SER A 154 15.73 4.85 0.73
CA SER A 154 16.13 4.92 2.14
C SER A 154 15.55 6.17 2.79
N LEU A 155 15.16 6.03 4.05
CA LEU A 155 14.58 7.10 4.85
C LEU A 155 15.43 7.36 6.09
N ASP A 156 15.62 8.63 6.41
CA ASP A 156 16.13 9.04 7.72
C ASP A 156 15.03 8.80 8.77
N PHE A 157 15.46 8.33 9.95
CA PHE A 157 14.56 8.04 11.06
C PHE A 157 15.19 8.39 12.40
N HIS A 158 14.36 8.59 13.38
CA HIS A 158 14.75 8.76 14.77
C HIS A 158 14.08 7.69 15.62
N GLN A 159 14.82 7.07 16.53
CA GLN A 159 14.27 6.05 17.43
C GLN A 159 14.57 6.42 18.88
N ALA A 160 13.51 6.56 19.69
CA ALA A 160 13.58 6.86 21.11
C ALA A 160 12.34 6.28 21.83
N ASP A 161 12.51 5.90 23.09
CA ASP A 161 11.44 5.47 24.00
C ASP A 161 10.54 4.35 23.44
N GLY A 162 11.11 3.43 22.66
CA GLY A 162 10.37 2.32 22.06
C GLY A 162 9.55 2.70 20.81
N TYR A 163 9.78 3.90 20.28
CA TYR A 163 9.14 4.38 19.05
C TYR A 163 10.17 4.79 18.01
N LEU A 164 9.80 4.53 16.77
CA LEU A 164 10.51 5.02 15.59
C LEU A 164 9.67 6.11 14.94
N THR A 165 10.28 7.22 14.63
CA THR A 165 9.68 8.33 13.88
C THR A 165 10.34 8.42 12.51
N VAL A 166 9.54 8.41 11.46
CA VAL A 166 9.99 8.45 10.06
C VAL A 166 9.02 9.27 9.23
N THR A 167 9.51 9.98 8.22
CA THR A 167 8.65 10.73 7.28
C THR A 167 8.62 10.04 5.93
N LEU A 168 7.44 9.59 5.52
CA LEU A 168 7.19 9.08 4.18
C LEU A 168 7.10 10.26 3.21
N PRO A 169 7.80 10.21 2.07
CA PRO A 169 7.69 11.26 1.04
C PRO A 169 6.27 11.41 0.50
N SER A 170 5.60 10.29 0.26
CA SER A 170 4.23 10.27 -0.26
C SER A 170 3.50 8.97 0.03
N LEU A 171 2.16 9.05 0.07
CA LEU A 171 1.25 7.91 0.06
C LEU A 171 0.04 8.27 -0.80
N LYS A 172 -0.11 7.62 -1.96
CA LYS A 172 -1.30 7.78 -2.83
C LYS A 172 -2.28 6.64 -2.58
N TYR A 173 -2.08 5.48 -3.17
CA TYR A 173 -2.90 4.29 -2.94
C TYR A 173 -2.23 3.34 -1.94
N TRP A 174 -0.97 3.02 -2.17
CA TRP A 174 -0.23 2.03 -1.42
C TRP A 174 1.26 2.38 -1.29
N THR A 175 1.78 2.22 -0.09
CA THR A 175 3.21 2.35 0.19
C THR A 175 3.64 1.24 1.14
N MET A 176 4.71 0.55 0.79
CA MET A 176 5.40 -0.42 1.64
C MET A 176 6.52 0.29 2.40
N LEU A 177 6.54 0.14 3.72
CA LEU A 177 7.59 0.61 4.61
C LEU A 177 8.28 -0.60 5.24
N VAL A 178 9.61 -0.63 5.17
CA VAL A 178 10.42 -1.74 5.69
C VAL A 178 11.37 -1.24 6.75
N LEU A 179 11.31 -1.87 7.92
CA LEU A 179 12.18 -1.65 9.07
C LEU A 179 13.13 -2.85 9.19
N GLU A 180 14.44 -2.62 9.17
CA GLU A 180 15.46 -3.67 9.30
C GLU A 180 16.24 -3.50 10.61
N ARG A 181 16.52 -4.62 11.29
CA ARG A 181 17.32 -4.68 12.53
C ARG A 181 18.78 -4.93 12.25
#